data_cf14223ad7bbc6accda2be2ebc98ab53
#
_entry.id   cf14223ad7bbc6accda2be2ebc98ab53
#
_cell.length_a   1.000
_cell.length_b   1.000
_cell.length_c   1.000
_cell.angle_alpha   90.00
_cell.angle_beta   90.00
_cell.angle_gamma   90.00
#
_symmetry.space_group_name_H-M   'P 1'
#
loop_
_entity.id
_entity.type
_entity.pdbx_description
1 polymer ?
#
loop_
_entity_poly.entity_id
_entity_poly.type
_entity_poly.pdbx_seq_one_letter_code
_entity_poly.pdbx_strand_id
1 'polypeptide(L)'
;QTPQPIEQCYSAIEMPAKLSTLSAKDNRLQILSDRIRMMQDQTALFDGNIEILYRDTMLNAVNAQVSQKDQTLVASGGIQYYSQDLKVSSSRFSAQLKQDKAILSEADYQLISQSGRGYAKEMSALKKQINLSEASFTTCPEHDSSWALHADKININSEDGWGEAWHSVIKIQDVPVFYVPYMTFPVSNQRKSGLLIPKFGSSQKLGVDLQLPYYLNLAENYDATITPRYMSERGTQLKTEFRYLTAQDSGKLQLEFLPEDQDKPAGFGSRYLSHVEHRSDFADNWRAQVDFTDVSEDGYLSEL
;
A
#
# COMPACT_ATOMS: atom_id res chain seq x y z
N GLN A 1 -20.96 7.16 23.72
CA GLN A 1 -21.21 7.00 22.28
C GLN A 1 -20.08 6.14 21.74
N THR A 2 -20.38 4.89 21.41
CA THR A 2 -19.50 3.98 20.69
C THR A 2 -19.16 4.63 19.35
N PRO A 3 -17.87 4.69 18.93
CA PRO A 3 -17.54 5.14 17.60
C PRO A 3 -18.19 4.18 16.60
N GLN A 4 -18.99 4.72 15.70
CA GLN A 4 -19.53 3.94 14.59
C GLN A 4 -18.36 3.42 13.76
N PRO A 5 -18.39 2.15 13.29
CA PRO A 5 -17.37 1.63 12.41
C PRO A 5 -17.33 2.52 11.16
N ILE A 6 -16.13 2.83 10.69
CA ILE A 6 -15.87 3.50 9.40
C ILE A 6 -16.28 2.50 8.31
N GLU A 7 -17.58 2.34 8.14
CA GLU A 7 -18.17 1.53 7.09
C GLU A 7 -18.24 2.35 5.80
N GLN A 8 -17.51 1.85 4.80
CA GLN A 8 -17.76 2.04 3.38
C GLN A 8 -17.61 3.46 2.81
N CYS A 9 -16.37 3.93 2.77
CA CYS A 9 -15.99 5.05 1.91
C CYS A 9 -15.78 4.67 0.43
N TYR A 10 -15.97 3.42 0.02
CA TYR A 10 -15.82 2.99 -1.37
C TYR A 10 -17.15 2.47 -1.90
N SER A 11 -17.64 3.08 -2.99
CA SER A 11 -18.65 2.44 -3.81
C SER A 11 -18.09 1.11 -4.32
N ALA A 12 -18.88 0.05 -4.17
CA ALA A 12 -18.50 -1.26 -4.69
C ALA A 12 -18.17 -1.13 -6.18
N ILE A 13 -16.96 -1.56 -6.57
CA ILE A 13 -16.56 -1.56 -7.97
C ILE A 13 -17.42 -2.59 -8.68
N GLU A 14 -18.26 -2.18 -9.61
CA GLU A 14 -18.98 -3.10 -10.47
C GLU A 14 -17.98 -3.79 -11.41
N MET A 15 -17.73 -5.06 -11.14
CA MET A 15 -16.90 -5.90 -11.98
C MET A 15 -17.74 -6.54 -13.08
N PRO A 16 -17.22 -6.60 -14.32
CA PRO A 16 -17.92 -7.29 -15.40
C PRO A 16 -18.16 -8.76 -15.04
N ALA A 17 -19.42 -9.24 -15.16
CA ALA A 17 -19.78 -10.61 -14.82
C ALA A 17 -18.95 -11.66 -15.58
N LYS A 18 -18.52 -11.37 -16.79
CA LYS A 18 -17.67 -12.24 -17.61
C LYS A 18 -16.30 -12.51 -16.97
N LEU A 19 -15.76 -11.58 -16.18
CA LEU A 19 -14.44 -11.74 -15.58
C LEU A 19 -14.37 -12.95 -14.66
N SER A 20 -15.45 -13.26 -13.95
CA SER A 20 -15.53 -14.42 -13.06
C SER A 20 -15.50 -15.77 -13.78
N THR A 21 -15.75 -15.78 -15.09
CA THR A 21 -15.73 -16.99 -15.93
C THR A 21 -14.39 -17.22 -16.63
N LEU A 22 -13.48 -16.25 -16.58
CA LEU A 22 -12.17 -16.33 -17.19
C LEU A 22 -11.20 -17.17 -16.35
N SER A 23 -10.23 -17.78 -17.02
CA SER A 23 -9.22 -18.62 -16.39
C SER A 23 -7.80 -18.18 -16.77
N ALA A 24 -6.95 -17.95 -15.78
CA ALA A 24 -5.53 -17.62 -15.95
C ALA A 24 -4.75 -18.69 -16.79
N LYS A 25 -5.30 -19.89 -16.93
CA LYS A 25 -4.71 -20.98 -17.75
C LYS A 25 -5.06 -20.88 -19.23
N ASP A 26 -6.07 -20.09 -19.62
CA ASP A 26 -6.46 -19.92 -21.02
C ASP A 26 -5.58 -18.86 -21.70
N ASN A 27 -4.65 -19.30 -22.53
CA ASN A 27 -3.73 -18.43 -23.27
C ASN A 27 -4.30 -17.95 -24.62
N ARG A 28 -5.59 -18.17 -24.91
CA ARG A 28 -6.23 -17.70 -26.14
C ARG A 28 -6.58 -16.22 -26.00
N LEU A 29 -6.14 -15.43 -26.96
CA LEU A 29 -6.60 -14.05 -27.13
C LEU A 29 -7.95 -14.08 -27.85
N GLN A 30 -8.99 -13.61 -27.21
CA GLN A 30 -10.34 -13.48 -27.82
C GLN A 30 -10.65 -11.98 -27.98
N ILE A 31 -11.07 -11.57 -29.17
CA ILE A 31 -11.44 -10.20 -29.45
C ILE A 31 -12.83 -10.20 -30.08
N LEU A 32 -13.72 -9.49 -29.43
CA LEU A 32 -15.06 -9.18 -29.94
C LEU A 32 -15.08 -7.72 -30.38
N SER A 33 -15.70 -7.41 -31.51
CA SER A 33 -15.80 -6.06 -32.04
C SER A 33 -16.95 -5.95 -33.04
N ASP A 34 -17.42 -4.73 -33.33
CA ASP A 34 -18.45 -4.52 -34.33
C ASP A 34 -17.91 -4.69 -35.75
N ARG A 35 -16.64 -4.37 -35.98
CA ARG A 35 -16.03 -4.42 -37.31
C ARG A 35 -14.57 -4.90 -37.21
N ILE A 36 -14.18 -5.71 -38.21
CA ILE A 36 -12.80 -6.20 -38.39
C ILE A 36 -12.37 -5.90 -39.82
N ARG A 37 -11.14 -5.42 -39.96
CA ARG A 37 -10.45 -5.23 -41.23
C ARG A 37 -9.10 -5.89 -41.18
N MET A 38 -8.85 -6.85 -42.08
CA MET A 38 -7.53 -7.50 -42.22
C MET A 38 -6.72 -6.75 -43.27
N MET A 39 -5.45 -6.51 -42.97
CA MET A 39 -4.49 -5.90 -43.87
C MET A 39 -3.50 -6.95 -44.40
N GLN A 40 -2.84 -6.67 -45.53
CA GLN A 40 -1.93 -7.61 -46.20
C GLN A 40 -0.66 -7.93 -45.38
N ASP A 41 -0.29 -7.05 -44.44
CA ASP A 41 0.87 -7.18 -43.56
C ASP A 41 0.59 -8.02 -42.30
N GLN A 42 -0.47 -8.82 -42.29
CA GLN A 42 -0.93 -9.62 -41.16
C GLN A 42 -1.36 -8.77 -39.95
N THR A 43 -1.81 -7.54 -40.20
CA THR A 43 -2.39 -6.66 -39.19
C THR A 43 -3.93 -6.73 -39.26
N ALA A 44 -4.56 -6.94 -38.12
CA ALA A 44 -6.01 -6.84 -37.95
C ALA A 44 -6.36 -5.53 -37.22
N LEU A 45 -7.26 -4.77 -37.81
CA LEU A 45 -7.84 -3.57 -37.23
C LEU A 45 -9.25 -3.89 -36.74
N PHE A 46 -9.55 -3.56 -35.51
CA PHE A 46 -10.84 -3.71 -34.87
C PHE A 46 -11.41 -2.35 -34.53
N ASP A 47 -12.71 -2.17 -34.69
CA ASP A 47 -13.38 -0.90 -34.50
C ASP A 47 -14.80 -1.09 -33.96
N GLY A 48 -15.15 -0.31 -32.95
CA GLY A 48 -16.44 -0.28 -32.26
C GLY A 48 -16.64 -1.41 -31.22
N ASN A 49 -17.04 -1.03 -30.02
CA ASN A 49 -17.40 -1.91 -28.89
C ASN A 49 -16.44 -3.09 -28.68
N ILE A 50 -15.16 -2.79 -28.60
CA ILE A 50 -14.14 -3.82 -28.52
C ILE A 50 -14.09 -4.39 -27.09
N GLU A 51 -14.14 -5.71 -26.99
CA GLU A 51 -13.91 -6.48 -25.78
C GLU A 51 -12.79 -7.48 -26.04
N ILE A 52 -11.70 -7.36 -25.33
CA ILE A 52 -10.52 -8.24 -25.43
C ILE A 52 -10.43 -9.05 -24.16
N LEU A 53 -10.43 -10.37 -24.31
CA LEU A 53 -10.30 -11.33 -23.22
C LEU A 53 -8.98 -12.08 -23.38
N TYR A 54 -8.17 -12.06 -22.34
CA TYR A 54 -6.90 -12.79 -22.30
C TYR A 54 -6.58 -13.26 -20.89
N ARG A 55 -6.45 -14.57 -20.70
CA ARG A 55 -6.30 -15.20 -19.38
C ARG A 55 -7.45 -14.79 -18.45
N ASP A 56 -7.14 -14.19 -17.31
CA ASP A 56 -8.06 -13.69 -16.28
C ASP A 56 -8.28 -12.18 -16.37
N THR A 57 -8.01 -11.59 -17.52
CA THR A 57 -8.13 -10.15 -17.75
C THR A 57 -9.12 -9.82 -18.85
N MET A 58 -9.75 -8.67 -18.74
CA MET A 58 -10.68 -8.12 -19.73
C MET A 58 -10.30 -6.67 -20.01
N LEU A 59 -10.31 -6.28 -21.29
CA LEU A 59 -10.05 -4.91 -21.70
C LEU A 59 -11.14 -4.47 -22.69
N ASN A 60 -11.73 -3.33 -22.43
CA ASN A 60 -12.68 -2.66 -23.33
C ASN A 60 -12.01 -1.46 -24.01
N ALA A 61 -12.33 -1.24 -25.28
CA ALA A 61 -11.79 -0.15 -26.09
C ALA A 61 -12.74 0.24 -27.22
N VAL A 62 -12.45 1.35 -27.90
CA VAL A 62 -13.16 1.73 -29.15
C VAL A 62 -12.39 1.26 -30.37
N ASN A 63 -11.04 1.32 -30.35
CA ASN A 63 -10.18 0.91 -31.45
C ASN A 63 -9.10 -0.04 -30.96
N ALA A 64 -8.79 -1.08 -31.74
CA ALA A 64 -7.64 -1.94 -31.47
C ALA A 64 -6.95 -2.38 -32.77
N GLN A 65 -5.66 -2.60 -32.66
CA GLN A 65 -4.81 -3.11 -33.73
C GLN A 65 -3.98 -4.28 -33.20
N VAL A 66 -4.04 -5.38 -33.92
CA VAL A 66 -3.23 -6.58 -33.62
C VAL A 66 -2.32 -6.87 -34.80
N SER A 67 -1.00 -6.88 -34.57
CA SER A 67 -0.01 -7.35 -35.54
C SER A 67 0.38 -8.78 -35.18
N GLN A 68 0.06 -9.73 -36.05
CA GLN A 68 0.48 -11.12 -35.88
C GLN A 68 1.98 -11.29 -36.07
N LYS A 69 2.56 -10.52 -36.99
CA LYS A 69 3.99 -10.54 -37.29
C LYS A 69 4.82 -10.12 -36.06
N ASP A 70 4.44 -9.02 -35.42
CA ASP A 70 5.18 -8.45 -34.28
C ASP A 70 4.67 -8.95 -32.95
N GLN A 71 3.55 -9.67 -32.95
CA GLN A 71 2.83 -10.13 -31.77
C GLN A 71 2.49 -8.99 -30.79
N THR A 72 2.04 -7.88 -31.37
CA THR A 72 1.66 -6.68 -30.62
C THR A 72 0.15 -6.45 -30.68
N LEU A 73 -0.38 -5.93 -29.59
CA LEU A 73 -1.74 -5.43 -29.46
C LEU A 73 -1.68 -3.99 -28.99
N VAL A 74 -2.31 -3.08 -29.73
CA VAL A 74 -2.47 -1.67 -29.33
C VAL A 74 -3.97 -1.36 -29.31
N ALA A 75 -4.46 -0.77 -28.24
CA ALA A 75 -5.84 -0.35 -28.11
C ALA A 75 -5.93 1.12 -27.64
N SER A 76 -7.00 1.80 -28.02
CA SER A 76 -7.25 3.21 -27.71
C SER A 76 -8.74 3.52 -27.70
N GLY A 77 -9.09 4.69 -27.12
CA GLY A 77 -10.46 5.16 -27.04
C GLY A 77 -11.18 4.63 -25.80
N GLY A 78 -10.97 5.28 -24.65
CA GLY A 78 -11.68 4.96 -23.42
C GLY A 78 -11.36 3.56 -22.88
N ILE A 79 -10.08 3.25 -22.75
CA ILE A 79 -9.62 1.96 -22.23
C ILE A 79 -10.17 1.73 -20.82
N GLN A 80 -10.81 0.56 -20.63
CA GLN A 80 -11.16 0.02 -19.33
C GLN A 80 -10.55 -1.37 -19.19
N TYR A 81 -9.54 -1.50 -18.37
CA TYR A 81 -8.88 -2.76 -18.08
C TYR A 81 -9.33 -3.31 -16.73
N TYR A 82 -9.61 -4.59 -16.67
CA TYR A 82 -10.05 -5.30 -15.47
C TYR A 82 -9.24 -6.57 -15.26
N SER A 83 -8.82 -6.78 -14.03
CA SER A 83 -8.30 -8.06 -13.52
C SER A 83 -9.01 -8.37 -12.20
N GLN A 84 -8.66 -9.49 -11.54
CA GLN A 84 -9.28 -9.86 -10.26
C GLN A 84 -9.05 -8.82 -9.15
N ASP A 85 -7.89 -8.15 -9.17
CA ASP A 85 -7.46 -7.24 -8.09
C ASP A 85 -7.39 -5.77 -8.51
N LEU A 86 -7.61 -5.46 -9.80
CA LEU A 86 -7.31 -4.14 -10.34
C LEU A 86 -8.29 -3.74 -11.44
N LYS A 87 -8.80 -2.52 -11.34
CA LYS A 87 -9.48 -1.80 -12.41
C LYS A 87 -8.61 -0.63 -12.84
N VAL A 88 -8.43 -0.41 -14.15
CA VAL A 88 -7.68 0.73 -14.69
C VAL A 88 -8.47 1.38 -15.83
N SER A 89 -8.60 2.70 -15.77
CA SER A 89 -9.03 3.54 -16.88
C SER A 89 -7.77 4.19 -17.49
N SER A 90 -7.66 4.19 -18.83
CA SER A 90 -6.43 4.66 -19.49
C SER A 90 -6.75 5.27 -20.86
N SER A 91 -5.86 6.15 -21.34
CA SER A 91 -5.97 6.72 -22.68
C SER A 91 -5.51 5.76 -23.76
N ARG A 92 -4.52 4.91 -23.46
CA ARG A 92 -3.91 3.99 -24.41
C ARG A 92 -3.41 2.73 -23.70
N PHE A 93 -3.59 1.59 -24.38
CA PHE A 93 -3.03 0.30 -24.01
C PHE A 93 -2.13 -0.22 -25.12
N SER A 94 -0.98 -0.78 -24.77
CA SER A 94 -0.13 -1.53 -25.69
C SER A 94 0.42 -2.79 -25.00
N ALA A 95 0.45 -3.90 -25.74
CA ALA A 95 1.01 -5.15 -25.23
C ALA A 95 1.91 -5.81 -26.25
N GLN A 96 2.98 -6.43 -25.76
CA GLN A 96 3.84 -7.35 -26.49
C GLN A 96 3.59 -8.75 -25.98
N LEU A 97 2.74 -9.49 -26.67
CA LEU A 97 2.24 -10.80 -26.24
C LEU A 97 3.35 -11.84 -26.03
N LYS A 98 4.39 -11.79 -26.88
CA LYS A 98 5.56 -12.68 -26.78
C LYS A 98 6.39 -12.46 -25.52
N GLN A 99 6.44 -11.24 -25.02
CA GLN A 99 7.26 -10.86 -23.86
C GLN A 99 6.46 -10.81 -22.56
N ASP A 100 5.14 -11.02 -22.64
CA ASP A 100 4.20 -10.85 -21.52
C ASP A 100 4.32 -9.45 -20.90
N LYS A 101 4.45 -8.43 -21.78
CA LYS A 101 4.62 -7.03 -21.41
C LYS A 101 3.38 -6.22 -21.83
N ALA A 102 2.83 -5.45 -20.91
CA ALA A 102 1.75 -4.52 -21.15
C ALA A 102 2.10 -3.13 -20.64
N ILE A 103 1.61 -2.09 -21.31
CA ILE A 103 1.80 -0.69 -20.93
C ILE A 103 0.45 0.03 -21.07
N LEU A 104 0.08 0.76 -20.04
CA LEU A 104 -1.08 1.66 -19.98
C LEU A 104 -0.56 3.09 -19.79
N SER A 105 -1.02 4.02 -20.60
CA SER A 105 -0.64 5.44 -20.51
C SER A 105 -1.76 6.24 -19.86
N GLU A 106 -1.41 7.19 -18.98
CA GLU A 106 -2.36 8.00 -18.24
C GLU A 106 -3.41 7.12 -17.54
N ALA A 107 -2.92 6.30 -16.63
CA ALA A 107 -3.68 5.24 -16.00
C ALA A 107 -4.25 5.70 -14.64
N ASP A 108 -5.56 5.85 -14.55
CA ASP A 108 -6.29 5.95 -13.29
C ASP A 108 -6.61 4.53 -12.81
N TYR A 109 -6.04 4.13 -11.70
CA TYR A 109 -6.19 2.77 -11.18
C TYR A 109 -6.92 2.72 -9.85
N GLN A 110 -7.63 1.61 -9.64
CA GLN A 110 -8.32 1.29 -8.40
C GLN A 110 -8.08 -0.17 -8.03
N LEU A 111 -7.60 -0.40 -6.81
CA LEU A 111 -7.43 -1.74 -6.24
C LEU A 111 -8.78 -2.26 -5.76
N ILE A 112 -9.06 -3.55 -6.01
CA ILE A 112 -10.34 -4.20 -5.69
C ILE A 112 -10.26 -4.90 -4.33
N SER A 113 -9.16 -5.64 -4.10
CA SER A 113 -8.93 -6.41 -2.87
C SER A 113 -8.54 -5.55 -1.65
N GLN A 114 -8.09 -4.34 -1.89
CA GLN A 114 -7.66 -3.38 -0.88
C GLN A 114 -8.20 -1.99 -1.22
N SER A 115 -8.60 -1.24 -0.22
CA SER A 115 -8.99 0.15 -0.43
C SER A 115 -7.77 0.95 -0.90
N GLY A 116 -7.72 1.27 -2.19
CA GLY A 116 -6.63 2.05 -2.75
C GLY A 116 -6.89 2.45 -4.18
N ARG A 117 -6.53 3.67 -4.53
CA ARG A 117 -6.62 4.22 -5.88
C ARG A 117 -5.49 5.19 -6.15
N GLY A 118 -5.26 5.47 -7.39
CA GLY A 118 -4.26 6.45 -7.78
C GLY A 118 -4.20 6.66 -9.28
N TYR A 119 -3.25 7.45 -9.66
CA TYR A 119 -2.92 7.76 -11.04
C TYR A 119 -1.47 7.38 -11.31
N ALA A 120 -1.17 7.00 -12.54
CA ALA A 120 0.18 6.86 -13.04
C ALA A 120 0.26 7.37 -14.48
N LYS A 121 1.26 8.18 -14.79
CA LYS A 121 1.49 8.64 -16.17
C LYS A 121 1.75 7.45 -17.10
N GLU A 122 2.48 6.47 -16.62
CA GLU A 122 2.67 5.19 -17.28
C GLU A 122 2.64 4.06 -16.25
N MET A 123 1.83 3.05 -16.52
CA MET A 123 1.81 1.78 -15.79
C MET A 123 2.28 0.70 -16.74
N SER A 124 3.38 0.02 -16.42
CA SER A 124 3.87 -1.12 -17.21
C SER A 124 3.91 -2.38 -16.36
N ALA A 125 3.43 -3.46 -16.95
CA ALA A 125 3.48 -4.81 -16.38
C ALA A 125 4.39 -5.69 -17.24
N LEU A 126 5.33 -6.37 -16.60
CA LEU A 126 6.20 -7.36 -17.21
C LEU A 126 6.23 -8.60 -16.31
N LYS A 127 5.56 -9.66 -16.74
CA LYS A 127 5.36 -10.86 -15.91
C LYS A 127 4.67 -10.50 -14.60
N LYS A 128 5.40 -10.61 -13.46
CA LYS A 128 4.90 -10.32 -12.11
C LYS A 128 5.40 -8.98 -11.54
N GLN A 129 6.07 -8.18 -12.36
CA GLN A 129 6.55 -6.86 -11.98
C GLN A 129 5.65 -5.79 -12.58
N ILE A 130 5.24 -4.83 -11.76
CA ILE A 130 4.47 -3.66 -12.17
C ILE A 130 5.33 -2.44 -11.85
N ASN A 131 5.53 -1.59 -12.86
CA ASN A 131 6.24 -0.32 -12.70
C ASN A 131 5.27 0.82 -13.00
N LEU A 132 5.25 1.79 -12.12
CA LEU A 132 4.47 3.02 -12.25
C LEU A 132 5.45 4.20 -12.31
N SER A 133 5.23 5.12 -13.22
CA SER A 133 5.98 6.37 -13.30
C SER A 133 5.07 7.56 -13.02
N GLU A 134 5.60 8.59 -12.36
CA GLU A 134 4.86 9.77 -11.92
C GLU A 134 3.52 9.36 -11.30
N ALA A 135 3.60 8.55 -10.23
CA ALA A 135 2.46 7.87 -9.66
C ALA A 135 1.93 8.54 -8.40
N SER A 136 0.64 8.42 -8.17
CA SER A 136 0.00 8.78 -6.90
C SER A 136 -0.74 7.58 -6.32
N PHE A 137 -0.91 7.57 -5.00
CA PHE A 137 -1.68 6.57 -4.28
C PHE A 137 -2.40 7.19 -3.09
N THR A 138 -3.64 6.82 -2.87
CA THR A 138 -4.42 7.17 -1.68
C THR A 138 -5.41 6.06 -1.33
N THR A 139 -5.82 6.00 -0.07
CA THR A 139 -6.95 5.19 0.38
C THR A 139 -8.22 6.01 0.57
N CYS A 140 -8.20 7.30 0.26
CA CYS A 140 -9.36 8.17 0.35
C CYS A 140 -10.36 7.90 -0.79
N PRO A 141 -11.68 8.10 -0.57
CA PRO A 141 -12.69 8.02 -1.63
C PRO A 141 -12.43 9.05 -2.74
N GLU A 142 -13.13 8.89 -3.86
CA GLU A 142 -13.16 9.94 -4.89
C GLU A 142 -13.64 11.27 -4.27
N HIS A 143 -13.00 12.37 -4.66
CA HIS A 143 -13.24 13.73 -4.16
C HIS A 143 -12.76 14.03 -2.73
N ASP A 144 -12.08 13.09 -2.06
CA ASP A 144 -11.43 13.33 -0.78
C ASP A 144 -9.91 13.38 -0.98
N SER A 145 -9.29 14.52 -0.68
CA SER A 145 -7.85 14.76 -0.74
C SER A 145 -7.21 14.79 0.64
N SER A 146 -7.81 14.13 1.64
CA SER A 146 -7.28 14.13 3.01
C SER A 146 -5.80 13.74 3.06
N TRP A 147 -5.40 12.75 2.26
CA TRP A 147 -3.98 12.44 2.06
C TRP A 147 -3.71 11.76 0.71
N ALA A 148 -2.51 11.96 0.19
CA ALA A 148 -2.00 11.25 -0.98
C ALA A 148 -0.48 11.06 -0.91
N LEU A 149 -0.01 9.93 -1.40
CA LEU A 149 1.39 9.67 -1.70
C LEU A 149 1.62 9.98 -3.18
N HIS A 150 2.63 10.76 -3.50
CA HIS A 150 3.14 10.95 -4.87
C HIS A 150 4.56 10.42 -4.93
N ALA A 151 4.91 9.71 -6.00
CA ALA A 151 6.25 9.17 -6.20
C ALA A 151 6.65 9.27 -7.68
N ASP A 152 7.92 9.54 -7.94
CA ASP A 152 8.43 9.58 -9.30
C ASP A 152 8.39 8.18 -9.94
N LYS A 153 8.64 7.16 -9.12
CA LYS A 153 8.66 5.77 -9.56
C LYS A 153 8.19 4.85 -8.43
N ILE A 154 7.33 3.89 -8.79
CA ILE A 154 6.94 2.79 -7.91
C ILE A 154 7.19 1.48 -8.68
N ASN A 155 7.90 0.55 -8.06
CA ASN A 155 8.04 -0.83 -8.54
C ASN A 155 7.32 -1.76 -7.57
N ILE A 156 6.52 -2.67 -8.11
CA ILE A 156 5.83 -3.69 -7.35
C ILE A 156 6.26 -5.05 -7.88
N ASN A 157 6.80 -5.89 -7.02
CA ASN A 157 7.06 -7.29 -7.32
C ASN A 157 6.02 -8.15 -6.59
N SER A 158 5.03 -8.62 -7.34
CA SER A 158 3.93 -9.43 -6.78
C SER A 158 4.41 -10.82 -6.32
N GLU A 159 5.53 -11.33 -6.85
CA GLU A 159 6.11 -12.61 -6.46
C GLU A 159 6.76 -12.52 -5.08
N ASP A 160 7.54 -11.48 -4.86
CA ASP A 160 8.19 -11.21 -3.57
C ASP A 160 7.23 -10.56 -2.57
N GLY A 161 6.05 -10.11 -3.02
CA GLY A 161 5.06 -9.40 -2.22
C GLY A 161 5.57 -8.05 -1.70
N TRP A 162 6.39 -7.36 -2.49
CA TRP A 162 7.12 -6.16 -2.09
C TRP A 162 6.97 -5.03 -3.11
N GLY A 163 6.83 -3.81 -2.61
CA GLY A 163 6.84 -2.59 -3.39
C GLY A 163 7.96 -1.66 -2.93
N GLU A 164 8.48 -0.89 -3.86
CA GLU A 164 9.50 0.13 -3.67
C GLU A 164 9.03 1.43 -4.30
N ALA A 165 9.29 2.55 -3.64
CA ALA A 165 8.98 3.86 -4.16
C ALA A 165 10.15 4.82 -4.00
N TRP A 166 10.38 5.64 -5.02
CA TRP A 166 11.45 6.63 -5.07
C TRP A 166 10.88 8.04 -5.15
N HIS A 167 11.55 8.97 -4.47
CA HIS A 167 11.18 10.39 -4.40
C HIS A 167 9.72 10.57 -4.00
N SER A 168 9.35 9.91 -2.91
CA SER A 168 7.98 9.90 -2.41
C SER A 168 7.67 11.15 -1.60
N VAL A 169 6.55 11.80 -1.89
CA VAL A 169 6.03 12.96 -1.17
C VAL A 169 4.66 12.61 -0.61
N ILE A 170 4.50 12.69 0.70
CA ILE A 170 3.18 12.59 1.33
C ILE A 170 2.58 13.99 1.40
N LYS A 171 1.37 14.13 0.86
CA LYS A 171 0.57 15.34 0.92
C LYS A 171 -0.64 15.13 1.83
N ILE A 172 -0.97 16.15 2.59
CA ILE A 172 -2.21 16.25 3.38
C ILE A 172 -2.95 17.48 2.89
N GLN A 173 -4.17 17.31 2.41
CA GLN A 173 -4.95 18.38 1.78
C GLN A 173 -4.12 19.14 0.71
N ASP A 174 -3.46 18.38 -0.15
CA ASP A 174 -2.58 18.86 -1.23
C ASP A 174 -1.31 19.61 -0.78
N VAL A 175 -1.10 19.78 0.52
CA VAL A 175 0.12 20.38 1.08
C VAL A 175 1.19 19.29 1.27
N PRO A 176 2.41 19.42 0.69
CA PRO A 176 3.49 18.48 0.92
C PRO A 176 3.99 18.59 2.36
N VAL A 177 3.87 17.51 3.12
CA VAL A 177 4.26 17.49 4.56
C VAL A 177 5.47 16.61 4.83
N PHE A 178 5.74 15.63 3.99
CA PHE A 178 6.83 14.70 4.22
C PHE A 178 7.43 14.19 2.91
N TYR A 179 8.77 14.16 2.83
CA TYR A 179 9.52 13.64 1.69
C TYR A 179 10.38 12.46 2.10
N VAL A 180 10.30 11.38 1.33
CA VAL A 180 11.09 10.15 1.52
C VAL A 180 11.81 9.85 0.20
N PRO A 181 13.16 9.89 0.16
CA PRO A 181 13.89 9.63 -1.07
C PRO A 181 13.72 8.19 -1.58
N TYR A 182 13.59 7.24 -0.67
CA TYR A 182 13.36 5.82 -0.98
C TYR A 182 12.60 5.16 0.16
N MET A 183 11.57 4.38 -0.17
CA MET A 183 10.82 3.58 0.79
C MET A 183 10.41 2.24 0.19
N THR A 184 10.22 1.27 1.06
CA THR A 184 9.67 -0.04 0.72
C THR A 184 8.36 -0.27 1.46
N PHE A 185 7.43 -1.01 0.86
CA PHE A 185 6.14 -1.32 1.46
C PHE A 185 5.68 -2.73 1.07
N PRO A 186 4.94 -3.44 1.94
CA PRO A 186 4.36 -4.73 1.61
C PRO A 186 3.15 -4.57 0.67
N VAL A 187 3.06 -5.43 -0.34
CA VAL A 187 1.92 -5.51 -1.27
C VAL A 187 1.17 -6.84 -1.15
N SER A 188 1.55 -7.66 -0.20
CA SER A 188 0.91 -8.93 0.13
C SER A 188 0.57 -8.96 1.62
N ASN A 189 -0.28 -9.92 2.02
CA ASN A 189 -0.61 -10.16 3.43
C ASN A 189 0.56 -10.78 4.23
N GLN A 190 1.72 -10.96 3.62
CA GLN A 190 2.90 -11.46 4.32
C GLN A 190 3.51 -10.34 5.17
N ARG A 191 3.85 -10.69 6.40
CA ARG A 191 4.55 -9.79 7.32
C ARG A 191 5.97 -9.54 6.81
N LYS A 192 6.34 -8.27 6.60
CA LYS A 192 7.69 -7.87 6.16
C LYS A 192 8.15 -6.64 6.93
N SER A 193 9.47 -6.56 7.16
CA SER A 193 10.07 -5.37 7.77
C SER A 193 9.98 -4.17 6.85
N GLY A 194 9.68 -3.00 7.40
CA GLY A 194 9.57 -1.77 6.61
C GLY A 194 9.04 -0.59 7.40
N LEU A 195 9.07 0.58 6.77
CA LEU A 195 8.49 1.80 7.32
C LEU A 195 6.97 1.67 7.36
N LEU A 196 6.37 1.92 8.52
CA LEU A 196 4.93 2.02 8.67
C LEU A 196 4.48 3.47 8.40
N ILE A 197 3.17 3.66 8.28
CA ILE A 197 2.58 4.98 8.05
C ILE A 197 3.01 5.94 9.17
N PRO A 198 3.64 7.08 8.83
CA PRO A 198 3.98 8.10 9.81
C PRO A 198 2.74 8.64 10.52
N LYS A 199 2.89 8.95 11.81
CA LYS A 199 1.83 9.60 12.59
C LYS A 199 2.20 11.06 12.81
N PHE A 200 1.23 11.94 12.59
CA PHE A 200 1.36 13.37 12.80
C PHE A 200 0.34 13.84 13.81
N GLY A 201 0.75 14.71 14.69
CA GLY A 201 -0.13 15.34 15.66
C GLY A 201 0.37 16.73 16.02
N SER A 202 -0.49 17.50 16.71
CA SER A 202 -0.11 18.77 17.31
C SER A 202 -0.92 18.97 18.59
N SER A 203 -0.26 19.38 19.64
CA SER A 203 -0.90 19.73 20.91
C SER A 203 -0.15 20.86 21.62
N GLN A 204 -0.80 21.52 22.57
CA GLN A 204 -0.12 22.56 23.37
C GLN A 204 1.03 22.01 24.23
N LYS A 205 0.97 20.72 24.62
CA LYS A 205 1.97 20.09 25.49
C LYS A 205 3.18 19.54 24.74
N LEU A 206 2.98 19.10 23.51
CA LEU A 206 3.98 18.40 22.71
C LEU A 206 4.52 19.26 21.54
N GLY A 207 3.78 20.33 21.20
CA GLY A 207 4.00 21.05 19.97
C GLY A 207 3.63 20.18 18.75
N VAL A 208 4.44 20.24 17.71
CA VAL A 208 4.36 19.31 16.57
C VAL A 208 4.90 17.95 17.01
N ASP A 209 4.11 16.90 16.83
CA ASP A 209 4.45 15.51 17.14
C ASP A 209 4.55 14.70 15.83
N LEU A 210 5.74 14.21 15.52
CA LEU A 210 6.02 13.38 14.36
C LEU A 210 6.57 12.02 14.83
N GLN A 211 5.92 10.93 14.41
CA GLN A 211 6.34 9.58 14.72
C GLN A 211 6.61 8.81 13.41
N LEU A 212 7.77 8.15 13.33
CA LEU A 212 8.22 7.39 12.18
C LEU A 212 8.44 5.92 12.55
N PRO A 213 7.36 5.10 12.66
CA PRO A 213 7.52 3.71 13.07
C PRO A 213 8.14 2.85 11.97
N TYR A 214 9.16 2.07 12.33
CA TYR A 214 9.78 1.04 11.50
C TYR A 214 9.51 -0.34 12.09
N TYR A 215 8.83 -1.18 11.34
CA TYR A 215 8.48 -2.54 11.72
C TYR A 215 9.60 -3.51 11.34
N LEU A 216 9.97 -4.40 12.26
CA LEU A 216 10.94 -5.47 12.10
C LEU A 216 10.22 -6.81 12.19
N ASN A 217 10.09 -7.52 11.08
CA ASN A 217 9.64 -8.91 11.06
C ASN A 217 10.84 -9.81 11.35
N LEU A 218 11.07 -10.12 12.61
CA LEU A 218 12.26 -10.86 13.08
C LEU A 218 12.11 -12.37 12.85
N ALA A 219 10.90 -12.91 13.11
CA ALA A 219 10.55 -14.30 12.84
C ALA A 219 9.01 -14.46 12.72
N GLU A 220 8.55 -15.67 12.44
CA GLU A 220 7.12 -15.95 12.31
C GLU A 220 6.34 -15.67 13.60
N ASN A 221 6.99 -15.80 14.74
CA ASN A 221 6.39 -15.75 16.06
C ASN A 221 6.87 -14.59 16.95
N TYR A 222 7.72 -13.70 16.44
CA TYR A 222 8.11 -12.47 17.14
C TYR A 222 8.50 -11.34 16.18
N ASP A 223 8.24 -10.14 16.61
CA ASP A 223 8.50 -8.92 15.86
C ASP A 223 8.85 -7.76 16.79
N ALA A 224 9.34 -6.68 16.21
CA ALA A 224 9.57 -5.43 16.91
C ALA A 224 9.15 -4.24 16.06
N THR A 225 8.81 -3.13 16.72
CA THR A 225 8.62 -1.83 16.09
C THR A 225 9.48 -0.80 16.80
N ILE A 226 10.31 -0.10 16.06
CA ILE A 226 11.13 1.02 16.56
C ILE A 226 10.55 2.31 16.00
N THR A 227 10.21 3.25 16.89
CA THR A 227 9.53 4.50 16.52
C THR A 227 10.30 5.69 17.08
N PRO A 228 11.20 6.31 16.30
CA PRO A 228 11.63 7.67 16.58
C PRO A 228 10.42 8.62 16.59
N ARG A 229 10.31 9.41 17.63
CA ARG A 229 9.26 10.42 17.82
C ARG A 229 9.89 11.76 18.08
N TYR A 230 9.58 12.75 17.28
CA TYR A 230 10.00 14.12 17.47
C TYR A 230 8.82 14.98 17.97
N MET A 231 9.04 15.69 19.06
CA MET A 231 8.09 16.62 19.66
C MET A 231 8.76 17.98 19.77
N SER A 232 8.20 19.02 19.13
CA SER A 232 8.87 20.34 19.06
C SER A 232 9.06 21.01 20.42
N GLU A 233 8.19 20.72 21.40
CA GLU A 233 8.25 21.27 22.76
C GLU A 233 8.99 20.35 23.76
N ARG A 234 9.28 19.10 23.39
CA ARG A 234 9.83 18.09 24.32
C ARG A 234 11.16 17.50 23.87
N GLY A 235 11.43 17.49 22.56
CA GLY A 235 12.61 16.87 21.99
C GLY A 235 12.35 15.52 21.33
N THR A 236 13.39 14.66 21.24
CA THR A 236 13.33 13.39 20.51
C THR A 236 13.25 12.21 21.46
N GLN A 237 12.20 11.43 21.32
CA GLN A 237 11.92 10.19 22.07
C GLN A 237 12.12 8.98 21.15
N LEU A 238 12.65 7.90 21.69
CA LEU A 238 12.67 6.59 21.04
C LEU A 238 11.67 5.67 21.73
N LYS A 239 10.70 5.14 20.95
CA LYS A 239 9.78 4.10 21.40
C LYS A 239 10.16 2.78 20.75
N THR A 240 10.14 1.69 21.51
CA THR A 240 10.39 0.35 21.02
C THR A 240 9.30 -0.57 21.56
N GLU A 241 8.69 -1.33 20.67
CA GLU A 241 7.75 -2.39 21.02
C GLU A 241 8.30 -3.72 20.51
N PHE A 242 8.38 -4.72 21.36
CA PHE A 242 8.72 -6.10 21.02
C PHE A 242 7.54 -6.99 21.36
N ARG A 243 7.14 -7.89 20.45
CA ARG A 243 6.04 -8.84 20.65
C ARG A 243 6.48 -10.24 20.30
N TYR A 244 5.98 -11.20 21.04
CA TYR A 244 6.17 -12.62 20.75
C TYR A 244 4.92 -13.43 21.01
N LEU A 245 4.81 -14.55 20.32
CA LEU A 245 3.72 -15.51 20.42
C LEU A 245 4.26 -16.90 20.19
N THR A 246 4.14 -17.78 21.20
CA THR A 246 4.44 -19.21 21.10
C THR A 246 3.16 -20.03 21.26
N ALA A 247 3.24 -21.34 21.27
CA ALA A 247 2.08 -22.20 21.50
C ALA A 247 1.46 -22.01 22.91
N GLN A 248 2.25 -21.59 23.89
CA GLN A 248 1.86 -21.47 25.30
C GLN A 248 1.97 -20.05 25.83
N ASP A 249 2.85 -19.23 25.24
CA ASP A 249 3.20 -17.93 25.77
C ASP A 249 2.91 -16.81 24.76
N SER A 250 2.47 -15.67 25.24
CA SER A 250 2.41 -14.44 24.48
C SER A 250 2.86 -13.28 25.34
N GLY A 251 3.48 -12.28 24.72
CA GLY A 251 3.91 -11.12 25.47
C GLY A 251 4.26 -9.93 24.60
N LYS A 252 4.32 -8.79 25.26
CA LYS A 252 4.68 -7.49 24.70
C LYS A 252 5.59 -6.77 25.70
N LEU A 253 6.68 -6.24 25.20
CA LEU A 253 7.56 -5.32 25.92
C LEU A 253 7.53 -3.97 25.19
N GLN A 254 7.19 -2.91 25.90
CA GLN A 254 7.26 -1.55 25.40
C GLN A 254 8.30 -0.77 26.22
N LEU A 255 9.18 -0.09 25.52
CA LEU A 255 10.19 0.79 26.08
C LEU A 255 10.10 2.15 25.40
N GLU A 256 10.04 3.20 26.20
CA GLU A 256 10.10 4.57 25.72
C GLU A 256 11.24 5.30 26.41
N PHE A 257 12.01 6.06 25.68
CA PHE A 257 13.15 6.78 26.20
C PHE A 257 13.26 8.17 25.59
N LEU A 258 13.18 9.19 26.43
CA LEU A 258 13.40 10.60 26.10
C LEU A 258 14.65 11.08 26.85
N PRO A 259 15.79 11.24 26.15
CA PRO A 259 17.07 11.57 26.78
C PRO A 259 17.02 12.90 27.54
N GLU A 260 16.33 13.87 26.96
CA GLU A 260 16.20 15.22 27.51
C GLU A 260 14.82 15.76 27.16
N ASP A 261 14.05 16.21 28.15
CA ASP A 261 12.76 16.86 27.96
C ASP A 261 12.94 18.38 28.03
N GLN A 262 12.79 19.05 26.91
CA GLN A 262 13.02 20.49 26.76
C GLN A 262 12.01 21.37 27.53
N ASP A 263 10.87 20.79 27.95
CA ASP A 263 9.88 21.47 28.81
C ASP A 263 10.20 21.34 30.31
N LYS A 264 11.28 20.63 30.65
CA LYS A 264 11.73 20.46 32.04
C LYS A 264 12.97 21.32 32.31
N PRO A 265 13.22 21.70 33.60
CA PRO A 265 14.43 22.42 34.00
C PRO A 265 15.70 21.65 33.58
N ALA A 266 16.74 22.42 33.24
CA ALA A 266 18.05 21.85 32.93
C ALA A 266 18.53 20.89 34.05
N GLY A 267 18.96 19.70 33.71
CA GLY A 267 19.41 18.68 34.65
C GLY A 267 18.29 17.81 35.24
N PHE A 268 17.05 17.90 34.75
CA PHE A 268 15.95 17.05 35.18
C PHE A 268 16.24 15.55 34.95
N GLY A 269 17.05 15.22 33.93
CA GLY A 269 17.40 13.86 33.57
C GLY A 269 16.54 13.28 32.45
N SER A 270 16.88 12.04 32.08
CA SER A 270 16.12 11.33 31.06
C SER A 270 14.79 10.81 31.60
N ARG A 271 13.81 10.73 30.71
CA ARG A 271 12.49 10.17 31.01
C ARG A 271 12.31 8.83 30.29
N TYR A 272 11.69 7.88 30.97
CA TYR A 272 11.45 6.55 30.42
C TYR A 272 10.11 5.97 30.86
N LEU A 273 9.62 5.04 30.03
CA LEU A 273 8.56 4.09 30.36
C LEU A 273 9.01 2.71 29.97
N SER A 274 8.77 1.74 30.86
CA SER A 274 8.88 0.31 30.61
C SER A 274 7.56 -0.36 30.94
N HIS A 275 6.97 -1.06 29.96
CA HIS A 275 5.72 -1.78 30.13
C HIS A 275 5.88 -3.21 29.63
N VAL A 276 5.54 -4.19 30.46
CA VAL A 276 5.66 -5.62 30.19
C VAL A 276 4.30 -6.27 30.35
N GLU A 277 3.81 -6.85 29.27
CA GLU A 277 2.67 -7.76 29.29
C GLU A 277 3.17 -9.16 28.98
N HIS A 278 2.85 -10.14 29.80
CA HIS A 278 3.17 -11.55 29.55
C HIS A 278 2.02 -12.42 29.99
N ARG A 279 1.69 -13.40 29.17
CA ARG A 279 0.70 -14.44 29.47
C ARG A 279 1.29 -15.80 29.09
N SER A 280 1.17 -16.76 30.02
CA SER A 280 1.54 -18.14 29.82
C SER A 280 0.37 -19.05 30.17
N ASP A 281 -0.03 -19.91 29.24
CA ASP A 281 -1.03 -20.97 29.44
C ASP A 281 -0.28 -22.31 29.52
N PHE A 282 -0.15 -22.86 30.71
CA PHE A 282 0.58 -24.12 30.94
C PHE A 282 -0.32 -25.19 31.56
N ALA A 283 0.09 -26.43 31.49
CA ALA A 283 -0.67 -27.65 31.72
C ALA A 283 -1.88 -27.55 32.67
N ASP A 284 -2.97 -28.26 32.30
CA ASP A 284 -4.13 -28.53 33.18
C ASP A 284 -4.89 -27.29 33.68
N ASN A 285 -5.12 -26.30 32.81
CA ASN A 285 -5.90 -25.08 33.09
C ASN A 285 -5.21 -24.04 33.99
N TRP A 286 -3.89 -24.06 34.11
CA TRP A 286 -3.15 -23.00 34.79
C TRP A 286 -2.76 -21.88 33.79
N ARG A 287 -2.97 -20.64 34.25
CA ARG A 287 -2.54 -19.44 33.55
C ARG A 287 -1.75 -18.53 34.48
N ALA A 288 -0.61 -18.05 34.02
CA ALA A 288 0.11 -16.95 34.62
C ALA A 288 -0.04 -15.70 33.74
N GLN A 289 -0.22 -14.55 34.35
CA GLN A 289 -0.27 -13.26 33.67
C GLN A 289 0.53 -12.23 34.46
N VAL A 290 1.33 -11.45 33.75
CA VAL A 290 2.08 -10.31 34.27
C VAL A 290 1.66 -9.10 33.43
N ASP A 291 1.33 -8.01 34.09
CA ASP A 291 1.08 -6.68 33.52
C ASP A 291 1.77 -5.70 34.46
N PHE A 292 2.89 -5.13 34.03
CA PHE A 292 3.73 -4.29 34.85
C PHE A 292 4.18 -3.05 34.10
N THR A 293 4.01 -1.89 34.71
CA THR A 293 4.47 -0.62 34.15
C THR A 293 5.36 0.09 35.15
N ASP A 294 6.51 0.55 34.69
CA ASP A 294 7.43 1.42 35.41
C ASP A 294 7.72 2.70 34.63
N VAL A 295 7.72 3.81 35.28
CA VAL A 295 7.94 5.13 34.67
C VAL A 295 8.94 5.95 35.49
N SER A 296 9.64 6.86 34.85
CA SER A 296 10.65 7.70 35.48
C SER A 296 10.08 8.64 36.54
N GLU A 297 8.81 9.02 36.41
CA GLU A 297 8.12 9.93 37.39
C GLU A 297 6.58 9.86 37.19
N ASP A 298 5.85 10.30 38.22
CA ASP A 298 4.38 10.20 38.29
C ASP A 298 3.65 10.97 37.15
N GLY A 299 4.26 12.00 36.59
CA GLY A 299 3.69 12.83 35.52
C GLY A 299 3.83 12.24 34.11
N TYR A 300 4.61 11.17 33.90
CA TYR A 300 4.98 10.66 32.57
C TYR A 300 3.76 10.41 31.68
N LEU A 301 2.80 9.62 32.13
CA LEU A 301 1.62 9.21 31.34
C LEU A 301 0.64 10.33 31.03
N SER A 302 0.70 11.44 31.76
CA SER A 302 -0.19 12.60 31.55
C SER A 302 0.42 13.67 30.66
N GLU A 303 1.74 13.63 30.48
CA GLU A 303 2.51 14.66 29.77
C GLU A 303 2.99 14.20 28.39
N LEU A 304 3.26 12.89 28.18
CA LEU A 304 3.78 12.28 26.97
C LEU A 304 2.83 11.27 26.35
#